data_2faf212c3feb60316ecf5d5e95003277
#
_entry.id   2faf212c3feb60316ecf5d5e95003277
#
_cell.length_a   1.000
_cell.length_b   1.000
_cell.length_c   1.000
_cell.angle_alpha   90.00
_cell.angle_beta   90.00
_cell.angle_gamma   90.00
#
_symmetry.space_group_name_H-M   'P 1'
#
loop_
_entity.id
_entity.type
_entity.pdbx_description
1 polymer ?
#
loop_
_entity_poly.entity_id
_entity_poly.type
_entity_poly.pdbx_seq_one_letter_code
_entity_poly.pdbx_strand_id
1 'polypeptide(L)'
;MKISIINGPNLNLLGKREPSIYGDQSFITYFDTLKVQFPEIIFDYFQSNIEGELINKLHEIGFSADVILLNAGAYTHTSVAIGDAIKAIDSSVIEIH
;
A
#
# COMPACT_ATOMS: atom_id res chain seq x y z
N MET A 1 4.11 9.58 14.39
CA MET A 1 4.22 9.45 12.92
C MET A 1 3.10 8.58 12.39
N LYS A 2 2.51 8.98 11.31
CA LYS A 2 1.43 8.23 10.65
C LYS A 2 1.94 7.66 9.32
N ILE A 3 1.88 6.34 9.18
CA ILE A 3 2.30 5.62 7.98
C ILE A 3 1.08 4.90 7.40
N SER A 4 0.76 5.20 6.14
CA SER A 4 -0.30 4.51 5.42
C SER A 4 0.31 3.53 4.43
N ILE A 5 -0.18 2.30 4.45
CA ILE A 5 0.26 1.24 3.55
C ILE A 5 -0.85 1.00 2.55
N ILE A 6 -0.53 1.12 1.26
CA ILE A 6 -1.48 0.90 0.17
C ILE A 6 -0.96 -0.22 -0.71
N ASN A 7 -1.74 -1.28 -0.84
CA ASN A 7 -1.44 -2.41 -1.71
C ASN A 7 -2.42 -2.47 -2.88
N GLY A 8 -1.87 -2.67 -4.06
CA GLY A 8 -2.61 -2.77 -5.31
C GLY A 8 -3.08 -4.18 -5.65
N PRO A 9 -3.33 -4.42 -6.96
CA PRO A 9 -3.97 -5.65 -7.43
C PRO A 9 -3.24 -6.91 -7.00
N ASN A 10 -4.04 -7.89 -6.63
CA ASN A 10 -3.61 -9.26 -6.30
C ASN A 10 -2.85 -9.41 -4.99
N LEU A 11 -2.52 -8.31 -4.30
CA LEU A 11 -1.82 -8.39 -3.02
C LEU A 11 -2.73 -8.88 -1.89
N ASN A 12 -4.04 -8.91 -2.12
CA ASN A 12 -4.99 -9.56 -1.23
C ASN A 12 -4.84 -11.09 -1.25
N LEU A 13 -4.11 -11.64 -2.24
CA LEU A 13 -3.91 -13.08 -2.39
C LEU A 13 -2.60 -13.59 -1.78
N LEU A 14 -1.82 -12.72 -1.13
CA LEU A 14 -0.63 -13.17 -0.42
C LEU A 14 -1.02 -14.21 0.64
N GLY A 15 -0.26 -15.30 0.68
CA GLY A 15 -0.54 -16.44 1.54
C GLY A 15 -1.41 -17.51 0.90
N LYS A 16 -2.10 -17.17 -0.22
CA LYS A 16 -2.97 -18.10 -0.96
C LYS A 16 -2.42 -18.43 -2.34
N ARG A 17 -1.70 -17.48 -2.94
CA ARG A 17 -1.18 -17.58 -4.30
C ARG A 17 0.23 -18.16 -4.26
N GLU A 18 0.41 -19.33 -4.90
CA GLU A 18 1.73 -19.94 -5.07
C GLU A 18 2.61 -19.83 -3.83
N PRO A 19 2.20 -20.43 -2.67
CA PRO A 19 2.92 -20.23 -1.41
C PRO A 19 4.39 -20.62 -1.45
N SER A 20 4.77 -21.56 -2.33
CA SER A 20 6.16 -21.98 -2.49
C SER A 20 7.05 -20.88 -3.07
N ILE A 21 6.46 -19.88 -3.75
CA ILE A 21 7.18 -18.78 -4.37
C ILE A 21 7.05 -17.50 -3.53
N TYR A 22 5.82 -17.17 -3.10
CA TYR A 22 5.52 -15.89 -2.45
C TYR A 22 5.37 -16.00 -0.93
N GLY A 23 5.47 -17.22 -0.36
CA GLY A 23 5.23 -17.47 1.06
C GLY A 23 3.76 -17.70 1.38
N ASP A 24 3.50 -18.21 2.58
CA ASP A 24 2.17 -18.60 3.04
C ASP A 24 1.52 -17.58 3.99
N GLN A 25 2.21 -16.51 4.34
CA GLN A 25 1.72 -15.49 5.25
C GLN A 25 0.90 -14.44 4.49
N SER A 26 -0.31 -14.16 4.97
CA SER A 26 -1.13 -13.08 4.42
C SER A 26 -0.54 -11.72 4.80
N PHE A 27 -0.88 -10.69 4.02
CA PHE A 27 -0.44 -9.34 4.35
C PHE A 27 -1.06 -8.84 5.66
N ILE A 28 -2.31 -9.21 5.95
CA ILE A 28 -2.97 -8.81 7.20
C ILE A 28 -2.19 -9.34 8.42
N THR A 29 -1.74 -10.58 8.36
CA THR A 29 -0.92 -11.16 9.44
C THR A 29 0.38 -10.39 9.61
N TYR A 30 1.05 -10.07 8.51
CA TYR A 30 2.27 -9.28 8.52
C TYR A 30 2.03 -7.87 9.08
N PHE A 31 0.93 -7.24 8.67
CA PHE A 31 0.55 -5.91 9.12
C PHE A 31 0.34 -5.87 10.64
N ASP A 32 -0.32 -6.90 11.20
CA ASP A 32 -0.48 -7.01 12.64
C ASP A 32 0.85 -7.10 13.37
N THR A 33 1.82 -7.80 12.77
CA THR A 33 3.18 -7.88 13.29
C THR A 33 3.86 -6.51 13.33
N LEU A 34 3.69 -5.71 12.28
CA LEU A 34 4.25 -4.35 12.24
C LEU A 34 3.70 -3.47 13.36
N LYS A 35 2.40 -3.56 13.63
CA LYS A 35 1.78 -2.77 14.70
C LYS A 35 2.34 -3.13 16.07
N VAL A 36 2.66 -4.39 16.28
CA VAL A 36 3.26 -4.85 17.55
C VAL A 36 4.72 -4.38 17.66
N GLN A 37 5.48 -4.47 16.56
CA GLN A 37 6.89 -4.08 16.55
C GLN A 37 7.11 -2.58 16.71
N PHE A 38 6.18 -1.77 16.21
CA PHE A 38 6.30 -0.30 16.21
C PHE A 38 5.07 0.35 16.83
N PRO A 39 4.86 0.15 18.15
CA PRO A 39 3.64 0.62 18.80
C PRO A 39 3.47 2.14 18.83
N GLU A 40 4.56 2.90 18.63
CA GLU A 40 4.54 4.37 18.59
C GLU A 40 4.11 4.91 17.23
N ILE A 41 4.05 4.07 16.19
CA ILE A 41 3.64 4.48 14.85
C ILE A 41 2.15 4.18 14.66
N ILE A 42 1.43 5.15 14.09
CA ILE A 42 0.02 4.96 13.70
C ILE A 42 0.01 4.42 12.29
N PHE A 43 -0.41 3.16 12.14
CA PHE A 43 -0.50 2.51 10.84
C PHE A 43 -1.92 2.49 10.33
N ASP A 44 -2.06 2.70 9.02
CA ASP A 44 -3.30 2.56 8.27
C ASP A 44 -3.03 1.66 7.08
N TYR A 45 -4.02 0.85 6.68
CA TYR A 45 -3.87 -0.10 5.59
C TYR A 45 -5.06 -0.08 4.65
N PHE A 46 -4.77 -0.10 3.35
CA PHE A 46 -5.77 -0.16 2.31
C PHE A 46 -5.27 -1.06 1.19
N GLN A 47 -6.17 -1.86 0.63
CA GLN A 47 -5.87 -2.70 -0.53
C GLN A 47 -7.02 -2.60 -1.53
N SER A 48 -6.70 -2.50 -2.80
CA SER A 48 -7.72 -2.56 -3.87
C SER A 48 -7.10 -3.10 -5.15
N ASN A 49 -7.94 -3.78 -5.92
CA ASN A 49 -7.61 -4.21 -7.27
C ASN A 49 -8.02 -3.16 -8.31
N ILE A 50 -8.64 -2.07 -7.89
CA ILE A 50 -9.23 -1.07 -8.78
C ILE A 50 -8.37 0.19 -8.77
N GLU A 51 -7.86 0.57 -9.95
CA GLU A 51 -6.96 1.71 -10.11
C GLU A 51 -7.55 3.01 -9.53
N GLY A 52 -8.81 3.30 -9.85
CA GLY A 52 -9.47 4.51 -9.37
C GLY A 52 -9.60 4.57 -7.86
N GLU A 53 -9.79 3.43 -7.21
CA GLU A 53 -9.84 3.37 -5.74
C GLU A 53 -8.48 3.67 -5.11
N LEU A 54 -7.41 3.21 -5.74
CA LEU A 54 -6.04 3.51 -5.29
C LEU A 54 -5.77 5.02 -5.39
N ILE A 55 -6.17 5.63 -6.50
CA ILE A 55 -6.04 7.07 -6.72
C ILE A 55 -6.84 7.84 -5.68
N ASN A 56 -8.10 7.46 -5.46
CA ASN A 56 -8.95 8.12 -4.47
C ASN A 56 -8.36 8.02 -3.06
N LYS A 57 -7.78 6.88 -2.73
CA LYS A 57 -7.14 6.70 -1.43
C LYS A 57 -5.92 7.60 -1.27
N LEU A 58 -5.10 7.72 -2.32
CA LEU A 58 -3.96 8.65 -2.32
C LEU A 58 -4.44 10.09 -2.08
N HIS A 59 -5.53 10.53 -2.72
CA HIS A 59 -6.08 11.85 -2.48
C HIS A 59 -6.56 12.01 -1.04
N GLU A 60 -7.23 10.99 -0.50
CA GLU A 60 -7.80 11.03 0.85
C GLU A 60 -6.72 11.23 1.91
N ILE A 61 -5.60 10.49 1.82
CA ILE A 61 -4.57 10.49 2.85
C ILE A 61 -3.34 11.31 2.50
N GLY A 62 -3.23 11.76 1.26
CA GLY A 62 -2.02 12.39 0.71
C GLY A 62 -1.63 13.72 1.32
N PHE A 63 -2.49 14.31 2.15
CA PHE A 63 -2.22 15.59 2.83
C PHE A 63 -2.16 15.43 4.35
N SER A 64 -2.31 14.21 4.86
CA SER A 64 -2.34 13.96 6.30
C SER A 64 -1.36 12.87 6.76
N ALA A 65 -1.02 11.91 5.91
CA ALA A 65 -0.02 10.89 6.26
C ALA A 65 1.39 11.47 6.19
N ASP A 66 2.27 11.05 7.10
CA ASP A 66 3.67 11.42 7.04
C ASP A 66 4.38 10.66 5.91
N VAL A 67 4.09 9.37 5.79
CA VAL A 67 4.66 8.52 4.74
C VAL A 67 3.59 7.57 4.20
N ILE A 68 3.60 7.38 2.90
CA ILE A 68 2.77 6.38 2.23
C ILE A 68 3.70 5.33 1.63
N LEU A 69 3.51 4.07 2.03
CA LEU A 69 4.20 2.94 1.43
C LEU A 69 3.26 2.34 0.39
N LEU A 70 3.60 2.50 -0.87
CA LEU A 70 2.73 2.10 -1.99
C LEU A 70 3.34 0.93 -2.75
N ASN A 71 2.60 -0.18 -2.80
CA ASN A 71 2.87 -1.26 -3.73
C ASN A 71 1.72 -1.33 -4.72
N ALA A 72 1.88 -0.70 -5.86
CA ALA A 72 0.84 -0.61 -6.88
C ALA A 72 0.65 -1.91 -7.68
N GLY A 73 1.46 -2.93 -7.41
CA GLY A 73 1.39 -4.20 -8.13
C GLY A 73 1.68 -4.00 -9.62
N ALA A 74 0.88 -4.60 -10.47
CA ALA A 74 1.07 -4.49 -11.93
C ALA A 74 0.92 -3.05 -12.42
N TYR A 75 0.17 -2.19 -11.73
CA TYR A 75 0.03 -0.78 -12.13
C TYR A 75 1.34 0.01 -12.03
N THR A 76 2.34 -0.50 -11.34
CA THR A 76 3.67 0.12 -11.30
C THR A 76 4.22 0.39 -12.70
N HIS A 77 3.93 -0.52 -13.64
CA HIS A 77 4.47 -0.43 -15.01
C HIS A 77 3.51 0.21 -16.00
N THR A 78 2.23 0.38 -15.65
CA THR A 78 1.19 0.75 -16.61
C THR A 78 0.39 1.99 -16.25
N SER A 79 0.34 2.38 -14.97
CA SER A 79 -0.54 3.46 -14.56
C SER A 79 0.17 4.81 -14.53
N VAL A 80 -0.07 5.61 -15.57
CA VAL A 80 0.32 7.02 -15.59
C VAL A 80 -0.52 7.80 -14.58
N ALA A 81 -1.79 7.41 -14.38
CA ALA A 81 -2.70 8.09 -13.48
C ALA A 81 -2.28 7.99 -12.01
N ILE A 82 -1.80 6.83 -11.58
CA ILE A 82 -1.26 6.68 -10.21
C ILE A 82 0.01 7.53 -10.06
N GLY A 83 0.89 7.52 -11.05
CA GLY A 83 2.09 8.35 -11.03
C GLY A 83 1.77 9.84 -10.91
N ASP A 84 0.74 10.30 -11.60
CA ASP A 84 0.29 11.68 -11.52
C ASP A 84 -0.31 12.00 -10.15
N ALA A 85 -1.09 11.08 -9.59
CA ALA A 85 -1.65 11.24 -8.24
C ALA A 85 -0.55 11.40 -7.18
N ILE A 86 0.52 10.61 -7.29
CA ILE A 86 1.67 10.73 -6.39
C ILE A 86 2.29 12.12 -6.42
N LYS A 87 2.38 12.72 -7.60
CA LYS A 87 2.93 14.07 -7.76
C LYS A 87 2.01 15.15 -7.22
N ALA A 88 0.71 14.88 -7.17
CA ALA A 88 -0.29 15.86 -6.78
C ALA A 88 -0.47 16.00 -5.27
N ILE A 89 0.04 15.08 -4.48
CA ILE A 89 -0.13 15.05 -3.02
C ILE A 89 1.13 15.51 -2.29
N ASP A 90 0.98 15.86 -1.01
CA ASP A 90 2.09 16.36 -0.18
C ASP A 90 2.86 15.28 0.53
N SER A 91 2.22 14.18 0.92
CA SER A 91 2.87 13.10 1.66
C SER A 91 4.02 12.49 0.87
N SER A 92 5.08 12.10 1.57
CA SER A 92 6.18 11.35 0.97
C SER A 92 5.70 9.96 0.59
N VAL A 93 5.93 9.55 -0.66
CA VAL A 93 5.55 8.22 -1.15
C VAL A 93 6.80 7.40 -1.42
N ILE A 94 6.85 6.21 -0.81
CA ILE A 94 7.88 5.22 -1.10
C ILE A 94 7.21 4.08 -1.85
N GLU A 95 7.66 3.85 -3.08
CA GLU A 95 7.13 2.78 -3.91
C GLU A 95 7.88 1.49 -3.61
N ILE A 96 7.11 0.42 -3.37
CA ILE A 96 7.64 -0.90 -3.07
C ILE A 96 7.22 -1.86 -4.19
N HIS A 97 8.15 -2.69 -4.63
CA HIS A 97 7.92 -3.64 -5.72
C HIS A 97 8.06 -5.09 -5.27
#